data_9f2fcaa0a1bd0afd07f115593c00c679
#
_entry.id   9f2fcaa0a1bd0afd07f115593c00c679
#
_cell.length_a   1.000
_cell.length_b   1.000
_cell.length_c   1.000
_cell.angle_alpha   90.00
_cell.angle_beta   90.00
_cell.angle_gamma   90.00
#
_symmetry.space_group_name_H-M   'P 1'
#
loop_
_entity.id
_entity.type
_entity.pdbx_description
1 polymer ?
#
loop_
_entity_poly.entity_id
_entity_poly.type
_entity_poly.pdbx_seq_one_letter_code
_entity_poly.pdbx_strand_id
1 'polypeptide(L)'
;MLRQLFSLVLPLLLVACISSQPYPISTPLATPINPPSMRPPQVGQQWVYQVRNVFNQEIVDIVTETVVSVQPQIRIERNGQKSGRLPDEIQESWGFVLQDPQWNPPQRFQQALPLWPEKLIPEWSGFYRTRYQIPNNPNASYYWGLVSKALQWERISVPAGQFNVLKYHNENPYFESNDPFRVGNYREEDIWLAPEIGRWVVRRSFGRYITQGVFWSNAYWDDYLEWELISWK
;
A
#
# COMPACT_ATOMS: atom_id res chain seq x y z
N MET A 1 11.81 46.55 -58.66
CA MET A 1 12.11 45.18 -58.24
C MET A 1 12.31 45.17 -56.72
N LEU A 2 11.25 44.86 -55.99
CA LEU A 2 11.24 44.89 -54.51
C LEU A 2 11.25 43.44 -54.00
N ARG A 3 12.38 43.00 -53.47
CA ARG A 3 12.48 41.66 -52.84
C ARG A 3 11.98 41.77 -51.40
N GLN A 4 10.81 41.20 -51.16
CA GLN A 4 10.29 41.00 -49.84
C GLN A 4 11.00 39.81 -49.20
N LEU A 5 11.75 40.08 -48.13
CA LEU A 5 12.29 39.08 -47.23
C LEU A 5 11.17 38.67 -46.27
N PHE A 6 10.65 37.48 -46.45
CA PHE A 6 9.76 36.83 -45.49
C PHE A 6 10.64 36.26 -44.35
N SER A 7 10.68 36.97 -43.22
CA SER A 7 11.23 36.41 -41.96
C SER A 7 10.27 35.40 -41.39
N LEU A 8 10.59 34.13 -41.52
CA LEU A 8 9.89 33.02 -40.87
C LEU A 8 10.29 32.99 -39.40
N VAL A 9 9.52 33.59 -38.53
CA VAL A 9 9.66 33.43 -37.10
C VAL A 9 9.05 32.09 -36.71
N LEU A 10 9.91 31.09 -36.48
CA LEU A 10 9.55 29.79 -35.98
C LEU A 10 9.30 29.92 -34.47
N PRO A 11 8.07 29.74 -33.94
CA PRO A 11 7.85 29.73 -32.50
C PRO A 11 8.51 28.47 -31.94
N LEU A 12 9.58 28.64 -31.16
CA LEU A 12 10.09 27.58 -30.29
C LEU A 12 8.99 27.24 -29.25
N LEU A 13 8.24 26.21 -29.53
CA LEU A 13 7.43 25.54 -28.53
C LEU A 13 8.38 24.89 -27.51
N LEU A 14 8.69 25.61 -26.45
CA LEU A 14 9.26 25.04 -25.26
C LEU A 14 8.22 24.07 -24.68
N VAL A 15 8.29 22.82 -25.10
CA VAL A 15 7.64 21.73 -24.39
C VAL A 15 8.37 21.63 -23.06
N ALA A 16 7.86 22.34 -22.06
CA ALA A 16 8.23 22.09 -20.69
C ALA A 16 7.81 20.64 -20.40
N CYS A 17 8.77 19.71 -20.42
CA CYS A 17 8.60 18.43 -19.80
C CYS A 17 8.33 18.73 -18.31
N ILE A 18 7.07 18.75 -17.93
CA ILE A 18 6.68 18.67 -16.53
C ILE A 18 7.19 17.30 -16.10
N SER A 19 8.39 17.25 -15.56
CA SER A 19 8.86 16.09 -14.83
C SER A 19 7.92 15.98 -13.65
N SER A 20 6.93 15.09 -13.73
CA SER A 20 6.14 14.71 -12.58
C SER A 20 7.13 14.20 -11.53
N GLN A 21 7.36 14.99 -10.49
CA GLN A 21 8.19 14.52 -9.39
C GLN A 21 7.57 13.20 -8.89
N PRO A 22 8.41 12.18 -8.67
CA PRO A 22 7.87 10.93 -8.13
C PRO A 22 7.17 11.23 -6.82
N TYR A 23 5.90 10.96 -6.77
CA TYR A 23 5.11 11.06 -5.54
C TYR A 23 5.26 9.75 -4.75
N PRO A 24 5.39 9.78 -3.43
CA PRO A 24 5.43 10.96 -2.58
C PRO A 24 6.77 11.71 -2.67
N ILE A 25 6.73 13.02 -2.39
CA ILE A 25 7.96 13.83 -2.32
C ILE A 25 8.74 13.41 -1.08
N SER A 26 9.86 12.74 -1.31
CA SER A 26 10.72 12.25 -0.23
C SER A 26 12.17 12.61 -0.48
N THR A 27 12.95 12.66 0.60
CA THR A 27 14.41 12.84 0.54
C THR A 27 15.10 11.72 1.31
N PRO A 28 16.13 11.09 0.74
CA PRO A 28 16.89 10.07 1.45
C PRO A 28 17.45 10.58 2.78
N LEU A 29 17.44 9.71 3.79
CA LEU A 29 18.04 9.94 5.09
C LEU A 29 19.11 8.89 5.39
N ALA A 30 20.12 9.27 6.16
CA ALA A 30 21.05 8.32 6.73
C ALA A 30 20.30 7.32 7.63
N THR A 31 20.70 6.06 7.59
CA THR A 31 20.15 5.04 8.49
C THR A 31 20.43 5.44 9.94
N PRO A 32 19.41 5.50 10.82
CA PRO A 32 19.63 5.76 12.24
C PRO A 32 20.57 4.73 12.85
N ILE A 33 21.52 5.18 13.67
CA ILE A 33 22.45 4.28 14.40
C ILE A 33 21.65 3.32 15.30
N ASN A 34 20.59 3.85 15.94
CA ASN A 34 19.65 3.08 16.72
C ASN A 34 18.26 3.23 16.07
N PRO A 35 17.87 2.28 15.20
CA PRO A 35 16.55 2.34 14.58
C PRO A 35 15.44 2.36 15.63
N PRO A 36 14.45 3.27 15.51
CA PRO A 36 13.34 3.34 16.45
C PRO A 36 12.47 2.08 16.36
N SER A 37 11.86 1.70 17.46
CA SER A 37 10.78 0.69 17.45
C SER A 37 9.46 1.31 17.00
N MET A 38 8.57 0.46 16.47
CA MET A 38 7.21 0.89 16.14
C MET A 38 6.45 1.28 17.42
N ARG A 39 5.83 2.46 17.41
CA ARG A 39 4.93 2.88 18.50
C ARG A 39 3.83 1.83 18.68
N PRO A 40 3.62 1.30 19.90
CA PRO A 40 2.56 0.33 20.14
C PRO A 40 1.18 0.98 20.00
N PRO A 41 0.15 0.19 19.62
CA PRO A 41 -1.19 0.69 19.42
C PRO A 41 -1.86 1.00 20.76
N GLN A 42 -2.71 2.01 20.79
CA GLN A 42 -3.55 2.38 21.92
C GLN A 42 -5.01 2.45 21.48
N VAL A 43 -5.93 1.96 22.31
CA VAL A 43 -7.36 2.07 22.05
C VAL A 43 -7.75 3.54 21.87
N GLY A 44 -8.49 3.84 20.81
CA GLY A 44 -8.87 5.19 20.42
C GLY A 44 -7.87 5.89 19.48
N GLN A 45 -6.68 5.32 19.27
CA GLN A 45 -5.74 5.83 18.27
C GLN A 45 -6.34 5.76 16.88
N GLN A 46 -6.13 6.81 16.08
CA GLN A 46 -6.73 6.93 14.76
C GLN A 46 -5.71 7.39 13.72
N TRP A 47 -5.88 6.86 12.52
CA TRP A 47 -5.22 7.32 11.30
C TRP A 47 -6.28 7.59 10.24
N VAL A 48 -6.20 8.71 9.56
CA VAL A 48 -7.13 9.09 8.49
C VAL A 48 -6.35 9.19 7.20
N TYR A 49 -6.78 8.42 6.21
CA TYR A 49 -6.14 8.35 4.91
C TYR A 49 -7.04 8.87 3.81
N GLN A 50 -6.47 9.64 2.90
CA GLN A 50 -7.03 9.86 1.58
C GLN A 50 -6.62 8.71 0.68
N VAL A 51 -7.58 8.07 0.05
CA VAL A 51 -7.36 6.98 -0.90
C VAL A 51 -7.54 7.51 -2.32
N ARG A 52 -6.52 7.35 -3.14
CA ARG A 52 -6.48 7.84 -4.52
C ARG A 52 -6.29 6.70 -5.50
N ASN A 53 -7.03 6.73 -6.60
CA ASN A 53 -6.73 5.89 -7.75
C ASN A 53 -5.57 6.54 -8.55
N VAL A 54 -4.45 5.82 -8.68
CA VAL A 54 -3.25 6.36 -9.32
C VAL A 54 -3.39 6.48 -10.84
N PHE A 55 -4.27 5.68 -11.48
CA PHE A 55 -4.48 5.76 -12.92
C PHE A 55 -5.12 7.08 -13.37
N ASN A 56 -6.11 7.56 -12.63
CA ASN A 56 -6.89 8.75 -13.01
C ASN A 56 -6.79 9.90 -12.00
N GLN A 57 -6.03 9.72 -10.91
CA GLN A 57 -5.81 10.69 -9.85
C GLN A 57 -7.08 11.06 -9.04
N GLU A 58 -8.17 10.33 -9.18
CA GLU A 58 -9.38 10.55 -8.43
C GLU A 58 -9.28 10.10 -6.98
N ILE A 59 -9.81 10.90 -6.06
CA ILE A 59 -9.99 10.51 -4.67
C ILE A 59 -11.20 9.57 -4.59
N VAL A 60 -10.92 8.30 -4.35
CA VAL A 60 -11.96 7.26 -4.26
C VAL A 60 -12.65 7.26 -2.91
N ASP A 61 -11.90 7.52 -1.82
CA ASP A 61 -12.46 7.58 -0.47
C ASP A 61 -11.56 8.37 0.51
N ILE A 62 -12.10 8.64 1.70
CA ILE A 62 -11.35 9.04 2.89
C ILE A 62 -11.67 8.00 3.96
N VAL A 63 -10.66 7.26 4.39
CA VAL A 63 -10.82 6.14 5.32
C VAL A 63 -10.22 6.47 6.68
N THR A 64 -11.02 6.30 7.72
CA THR A 64 -10.56 6.38 9.11
C THR A 64 -10.32 4.97 9.63
N GLU A 65 -9.11 4.72 10.12
CA GLU A 65 -8.72 3.51 10.84
C GLU A 65 -8.65 3.84 12.33
N THR A 66 -9.32 3.05 13.18
CA THR A 66 -9.40 3.28 14.64
C THR A 66 -9.06 2.01 15.38
N VAL A 67 -8.10 2.07 16.30
CA VAL A 67 -7.80 0.97 17.20
C VAL A 67 -8.94 0.85 18.23
N VAL A 68 -9.68 -0.25 18.18
CA VAL A 68 -10.81 -0.49 19.10
C VAL A 68 -10.52 -1.54 20.16
N SER A 69 -9.48 -2.35 19.95
CA SER A 69 -9.03 -3.36 20.92
C SER A 69 -7.53 -3.59 20.74
N VAL A 70 -6.85 -3.90 21.84
CA VAL A 70 -5.44 -4.32 21.84
C VAL A 70 -5.24 -5.69 22.50
N GLN A 71 -6.29 -6.27 23.07
CA GLN A 71 -6.32 -7.62 23.67
C GLN A 71 -7.69 -8.28 23.51
N PRO A 72 -7.79 -9.62 23.34
CA PRO A 72 -6.68 -10.57 23.16
C PRO A 72 -5.99 -10.46 21.80
N GLN A 73 -6.58 -9.75 20.86
CA GLN A 73 -6.07 -9.42 19.54
C GLN A 73 -6.21 -7.91 19.31
N ILE A 74 -5.35 -7.38 18.47
CA ILE A 74 -5.47 -5.99 18.04
C ILE A 74 -6.50 -5.94 16.93
N ARG A 75 -7.51 -5.09 17.11
CA ARG A 75 -8.56 -4.86 16.12
C ARG A 75 -8.58 -3.40 15.73
N ILE A 76 -8.49 -3.16 14.44
CA ILE A 76 -8.54 -1.83 13.83
C ILE A 76 -9.78 -1.78 12.96
N GLU A 77 -10.74 -0.94 13.38
CA GLU A 77 -11.95 -0.66 12.62
C GLU A 77 -11.66 0.32 11.50
N ARG A 78 -12.33 0.13 10.37
CA ARG A 78 -12.13 0.94 9.16
C ARG A 78 -13.47 1.46 8.66
N ASN A 79 -13.56 2.78 8.49
CA ASN A 79 -14.76 3.46 8.01
C ASN A 79 -14.38 4.46 6.91
N GLY A 80 -14.91 4.23 5.71
CA GLY A 80 -14.79 5.14 4.58
C GLY A 80 -15.93 6.15 4.57
N GLN A 81 -15.66 7.37 4.15
CA GLN A 81 -16.71 8.39 4.00
C GLN A 81 -17.72 8.05 2.90
N LYS A 82 -17.25 7.44 1.81
CA LYS A 82 -18.10 7.01 0.70
C LYS A 82 -18.49 5.53 0.81
N SER A 83 -17.54 4.67 1.18
CA SER A 83 -17.76 3.22 1.23
C SER A 83 -18.45 2.73 2.51
N GLY A 84 -18.55 3.58 3.54
CA GLY A 84 -19.12 3.19 4.83
C GLY A 84 -18.21 2.22 5.60
N ARG A 85 -18.81 1.26 6.30
CA ARG A 85 -18.07 0.25 7.08
C ARG A 85 -17.29 -0.67 6.15
N LEU A 86 -15.98 -0.73 6.34
CA LEU A 86 -15.05 -1.62 5.65
C LEU A 86 -14.69 -2.80 6.56
N PRO A 87 -14.12 -3.90 6.01
CA PRO A 87 -13.60 -4.99 6.82
C PRO A 87 -12.55 -4.51 7.82
N ASP A 88 -12.57 -5.09 9.02
CA ASP A 88 -11.57 -4.80 10.06
C ASP A 88 -10.23 -5.43 9.73
N GLU A 89 -9.16 -4.76 10.13
CA GLU A 89 -7.86 -5.39 10.27
C GLU A 89 -7.78 -6.08 11.64
N ILE A 90 -7.34 -7.34 11.65
CA ILE A 90 -7.13 -8.10 12.88
C ILE A 90 -5.66 -8.54 12.92
N GLN A 91 -4.98 -8.22 14.02
CA GLN A 91 -3.61 -8.65 14.25
C GLN A 91 -3.55 -9.59 15.47
N GLU A 92 -2.73 -10.64 15.36
CA GLU A 92 -2.43 -11.54 16.47
C GLU A 92 -1.64 -10.82 17.56
N SER A 93 -0.63 -10.08 17.14
CA SER A 93 0.18 -9.17 17.93
C SER A 93 0.55 -7.96 17.07
N TRP A 94 1.10 -6.91 17.69
CA TRP A 94 1.43 -5.70 16.95
C TRP A 94 2.42 -5.96 15.82
N GLY A 95 1.96 -5.67 14.60
CA GLY A 95 2.74 -5.92 13.37
C GLY A 95 2.56 -7.30 12.75
N PHE A 96 1.68 -8.16 13.29
CA PHE A 96 1.40 -9.48 12.73
C PHE A 96 -0.07 -9.64 12.38
N VAL A 97 -0.40 -9.47 11.10
CA VAL A 97 -1.78 -9.47 10.60
C VAL A 97 -2.32 -10.89 10.44
N LEU A 98 -3.48 -11.14 11.04
CA LEU A 98 -4.29 -12.34 10.84
C LEU A 98 -5.40 -12.14 9.81
N GLN A 99 -5.99 -10.95 9.75
CA GLN A 99 -7.01 -10.60 8.76
C GLN A 99 -6.60 -9.34 8.03
N ASP A 100 -6.32 -9.50 6.73
CA ASP A 100 -6.03 -8.39 5.84
C ASP A 100 -7.35 -7.78 5.33
N PRO A 101 -7.61 -6.50 5.67
CA PRO A 101 -8.84 -5.83 5.32
C PRO A 101 -8.84 -5.23 3.91
N GLN A 102 -7.77 -5.35 3.15
CA GLN A 102 -7.66 -4.73 1.82
C GLN A 102 -8.53 -5.42 0.77
N TRP A 103 -8.88 -6.67 1.05
CA TRP A 103 -9.71 -7.48 0.19
C TRP A 103 -11.17 -7.45 0.65
N ASN A 104 -12.09 -7.52 -0.29
CA ASN A 104 -13.51 -7.70 0.00
C ASN A 104 -14.03 -8.92 -0.79
N PRO A 105 -14.30 -10.04 -0.13
CA PRO A 105 -14.23 -10.28 1.33
C PRO A 105 -12.78 -10.29 1.87
N PRO A 106 -12.59 -10.00 3.17
CA PRO A 106 -11.27 -9.95 3.79
C PRO A 106 -10.59 -11.32 3.79
N GLN A 107 -9.28 -11.33 3.67
CA GLN A 107 -8.49 -12.55 3.74
C GLN A 107 -8.08 -12.82 5.19
N ARG A 108 -8.36 -14.03 5.68
CA ARG A 108 -7.93 -14.47 7.01
C ARG A 108 -6.83 -15.50 6.88
N PHE A 109 -5.64 -15.16 7.31
CA PHE A 109 -4.46 -16.01 7.24
C PHE A 109 -4.46 -17.08 8.32
N GLN A 110 -3.97 -18.28 7.99
CA GLN A 110 -3.78 -19.37 8.95
C GLN A 110 -2.60 -19.10 9.89
N GLN A 111 -1.58 -18.41 9.39
CA GLN A 111 -0.45 -17.91 10.16
C GLN A 111 -0.34 -16.41 9.93
N ALA A 112 -0.20 -15.66 11.01
CA ALA A 112 -0.07 -14.22 10.93
C ALA A 112 1.15 -13.81 10.09
N LEU A 113 0.98 -12.78 9.26
CA LEU A 113 2.02 -12.24 8.40
C LEU A 113 2.54 -10.92 8.98
N PRO A 114 3.84 -10.65 8.89
CA PRO A 114 4.39 -9.37 9.33
C PRO A 114 3.91 -8.25 8.41
N LEU A 115 3.47 -7.14 9.02
CA LEU A 115 3.11 -5.90 8.33
C LEU A 115 4.31 -5.00 8.06
N TRP A 116 5.43 -5.26 8.74
CA TRP A 116 6.69 -4.52 8.60
C TRP A 116 7.87 -5.39 9.04
N PRO A 117 9.11 -4.99 8.69
CA PRO A 117 10.32 -5.70 9.11
C PRO A 117 10.42 -5.80 10.63
N GLU A 118 10.87 -6.94 11.14
CA GLU A 118 11.16 -7.11 12.57
C GLU A 118 12.17 -6.05 13.06
N LYS A 119 13.19 -5.81 12.24
CA LYS A 119 14.18 -4.75 12.47
C LYS A 119 14.01 -3.67 11.41
N LEU A 120 13.88 -2.43 11.83
CA LEU A 120 13.69 -1.29 10.93
C LEU A 120 15.03 -0.81 10.35
N ILE A 121 15.73 -1.72 9.67
CA ILE A 121 17.02 -1.47 9.02
C ILE A 121 16.90 -1.72 7.51
N PRO A 122 17.58 -0.92 6.67
CA PRO A 122 17.72 -1.21 5.24
C PRO A 122 18.34 -2.58 5.00
N GLU A 123 18.14 -3.11 3.77
CA GLU A 123 18.64 -4.42 3.33
C GLU A 123 18.00 -5.63 4.05
N TRP A 124 17.16 -5.41 5.07
CA TRP A 124 16.39 -6.50 5.62
C TRP A 124 15.45 -7.07 4.55
N SER A 125 15.36 -8.39 4.47
CA SER A 125 14.43 -9.08 3.60
C SER A 125 13.82 -10.29 4.30
N GLY A 126 12.58 -10.58 3.97
CA GLY A 126 11.84 -11.73 4.49
C GLY A 126 11.04 -12.41 3.40
N PHE A 127 10.85 -13.71 3.54
CA PHE A 127 9.98 -14.51 2.70
C PHE A 127 9.03 -15.32 3.56
N TYR A 128 7.73 -15.14 3.34
CA TYR A 128 6.67 -15.76 4.13
C TYR A 128 5.74 -16.55 3.23
N ARG A 129 5.22 -17.65 3.77
CA ARG A 129 4.22 -18.48 3.11
C ARG A 129 3.14 -18.81 4.12
N THR A 130 1.89 -18.67 3.70
CA THR A 130 0.73 -19.05 4.48
C THR A 130 -0.39 -19.47 3.55
N ARG A 131 -1.52 -19.82 4.12
CA ARG A 131 -2.78 -19.95 3.40
C ARG A 131 -3.80 -19.02 4.02
N TYR A 132 -4.76 -18.59 3.23
CA TYR A 132 -5.86 -17.77 3.72
C TYR A 132 -7.20 -18.40 3.40
N GLN A 133 -8.19 -17.99 4.16
CA GLN A 133 -9.60 -18.31 3.99
C GLN A 133 -10.39 -17.02 3.84
N ILE A 134 -11.56 -17.09 3.27
CA ILE A 134 -12.51 -15.98 3.17
C ILE A 134 -13.81 -16.34 3.90
N PRO A 135 -14.53 -15.39 4.50
CA PRO A 135 -15.76 -15.67 5.27
C PRO A 135 -16.82 -16.44 4.46
N ASN A 136 -16.94 -16.14 3.18
CA ASN A 136 -17.96 -16.74 2.31
C ASN A 136 -17.62 -18.17 1.87
N ASN A 137 -16.38 -18.65 2.11
CA ASN A 137 -15.96 -20.02 1.80
C ASN A 137 -14.93 -20.50 2.84
N PRO A 138 -15.36 -20.75 4.10
CA PRO A 138 -14.44 -21.08 5.18
C PRO A 138 -13.79 -22.47 5.04
N ASN A 139 -14.31 -23.34 4.18
CA ASN A 139 -13.77 -24.68 3.94
C ASN A 139 -12.68 -24.69 2.87
N ALA A 140 -12.57 -23.65 2.05
CA ALA A 140 -11.50 -23.52 1.10
C ALA A 140 -10.33 -22.73 1.67
N SER A 141 -9.11 -23.10 1.29
CA SER A 141 -7.93 -22.35 1.67
C SER A 141 -7.02 -22.14 0.47
N TYR A 142 -6.49 -20.93 0.36
CA TYR A 142 -5.77 -20.44 -0.81
C TYR A 142 -4.32 -20.11 -0.42
N TYR A 143 -3.37 -20.40 -1.29
CA TYR A 143 -1.97 -20.12 -1.05
C TYR A 143 -1.69 -18.62 -1.10
N TRP A 144 -0.79 -18.15 -0.22
CA TRP A 144 -0.29 -16.80 -0.16
C TRP A 144 1.22 -16.78 0.07
N GLY A 145 1.96 -16.17 -0.84
CA GLY A 145 3.40 -15.94 -0.73
C GLY A 145 3.68 -14.45 -0.62
N LEU A 146 4.56 -14.05 0.28
CA LEU A 146 4.95 -12.67 0.50
C LEU A 146 6.48 -12.56 0.56
N VAL A 147 7.05 -11.68 -0.25
CA VAL A 147 8.44 -11.23 -0.17
C VAL A 147 8.43 -9.80 0.32
N SER A 148 9.20 -9.49 1.35
CA SER A 148 9.32 -8.14 1.89
C SER A 148 10.78 -7.70 1.89
N LYS A 149 11.04 -6.44 1.52
CA LYS A 149 12.38 -5.84 1.52
C LYS A 149 12.33 -4.43 2.09
N ALA A 150 13.13 -4.16 3.12
CA ALA A 150 13.39 -2.81 3.58
C ALA A 150 14.42 -2.15 2.66
N LEU A 151 14.11 -0.95 2.16
CA LEU A 151 14.92 -0.29 1.15
C LEU A 151 15.83 0.77 1.76
N GLN A 152 15.26 1.85 2.28
CA GLN A 152 16.02 2.99 2.81
C GLN A 152 15.19 3.84 3.76
N TRP A 153 15.87 4.64 4.56
CA TRP A 153 15.24 5.71 5.33
C TRP A 153 15.06 6.95 4.47
N GLU A 154 13.90 7.56 4.61
CA GLU A 154 13.51 8.78 3.89
C GLU A 154 12.82 9.77 4.83
N ARG A 155 12.90 11.05 4.50
CA ARG A 155 12.01 12.08 5.04
C ARG A 155 10.92 12.34 4.02
N ILE A 156 9.67 12.21 4.44
CA ILE A 156 8.49 12.39 3.60
C ILE A 156 7.60 13.51 4.16
N SER A 157 6.98 14.26 3.25
CA SER A 157 5.99 15.28 3.59
C SER A 157 4.63 14.84 3.05
N VAL A 158 3.64 14.75 3.93
CA VAL A 158 2.23 14.44 3.63
C VAL A 158 1.34 15.47 4.32
N PRO A 159 0.04 15.55 4.03
CA PRO A 159 -0.86 16.51 4.68
C PRO A 159 -0.85 16.46 6.21
N ALA A 160 -0.62 15.28 6.80
CA ALA A 160 -0.51 15.09 8.25
C ALA A 160 0.78 15.62 8.87
N GLY A 161 1.78 16.04 8.08
CA GLY A 161 3.06 16.56 8.54
C GLY A 161 4.28 15.96 7.85
N GLN A 162 5.44 16.10 8.48
CA GLN A 162 6.70 15.52 8.03
C GLN A 162 7.08 14.34 8.92
N PHE A 163 7.54 13.26 8.30
CA PHE A 163 7.88 12.02 8.99
C PHE A 163 9.23 11.47 8.50
N ASN A 164 9.99 10.87 9.42
CA ASN A 164 11.11 10.03 9.07
C ASN A 164 10.59 8.59 8.94
N VAL A 165 10.72 8.00 7.76
CA VAL A 165 10.10 6.74 7.39
C VAL A 165 11.11 5.73 6.90
N LEU A 166 10.85 4.46 7.14
CA LEU A 166 11.50 3.38 6.44
C LEU A 166 10.63 3.01 5.23
N LYS A 167 11.17 3.22 4.04
CA LYS A 167 10.54 2.69 2.83
C LYS A 167 10.81 1.21 2.73
N TYR A 168 9.76 0.42 2.53
CA TYR A 168 9.90 -0.99 2.22
C TYR A 168 8.94 -1.41 1.10
N HIS A 169 9.27 -2.51 0.47
CA HIS A 169 8.57 -3.06 -0.67
C HIS A 169 8.09 -4.46 -0.33
N ASN A 170 6.81 -4.71 -0.58
CA ASN A 170 6.20 -6.02 -0.52
C ASN A 170 5.88 -6.50 -1.93
N GLU A 171 6.14 -7.76 -2.19
CA GLU A 171 5.83 -8.43 -3.43
C GLU A 171 5.11 -9.76 -3.13
N ASN A 172 3.97 -9.96 -3.76
CA ASN A 172 3.28 -11.24 -3.81
C ASN A 172 3.45 -11.81 -5.22
N PRO A 173 4.56 -12.52 -5.49
CA PRO A 173 4.88 -12.96 -6.84
C PRO A 173 3.92 -14.03 -7.33
N TYR A 174 3.27 -14.71 -6.40
CA TYR A 174 2.22 -15.68 -6.67
C TYR A 174 1.31 -15.84 -5.46
N PHE A 175 0.01 -15.79 -5.71
CA PHE A 175 -1.03 -16.21 -4.76
C PHE A 175 -2.23 -16.80 -5.49
N GLU A 176 -2.96 -17.68 -4.81
CA GLU A 176 -4.19 -18.24 -5.32
C GLU A 176 -5.35 -17.26 -5.08
N SER A 177 -6.26 -17.15 -6.04
CA SER A 177 -7.51 -16.39 -5.89
C SER A 177 -8.66 -17.33 -5.51
N ASN A 178 -9.65 -16.79 -4.80
CA ASN A 178 -10.94 -17.45 -4.60
C ASN A 178 -11.81 -17.45 -5.87
N ASP A 179 -11.46 -16.68 -6.89
CA ASP A 179 -12.06 -16.71 -8.21
C ASP A 179 -11.29 -17.73 -9.07
N PRO A 180 -11.92 -18.86 -9.48
CA PRO A 180 -11.25 -19.91 -10.23
C PRO A 180 -10.82 -19.48 -11.65
N PHE A 181 -11.37 -18.38 -12.17
CA PHE A 181 -10.99 -17.84 -13.47
C PHE A 181 -9.76 -16.91 -13.40
N ARG A 182 -9.36 -16.52 -12.20
CA ARG A 182 -8.17 -15.67 -12.00
C ARG A 182 -6.95 -16.52 -11.73
N VAL A 183 -6.00 -16.47 -12.64
CA VAL A 183 -4.70 -17.16 -12.54
C VAL A 183 -3.56 -16.16 -12.68
N GLY A 184 -2.34 -16.57 -12.34
CA GLY A 184 -1.16 -15.71 -12.46
C GLY A 184 -1.30 -14.40 -11.67
N ASN A 185 -1.91 -14.49 -10.49
CA ASN A 185 -2.08 -13.33 -9.62
C ASN A 185 -0.73 -12.84 -9.12
N TYR A 186 -0.54 -11.53 -9.19
CA TYR A 186 0.63 -10.80 -8.75
C TYR A 186 0.20 -9.51 -8.05
N ARG A 187 0.87 -9.13 -6.97
CA ARG A 187 0.66 -7.86 -6.29
C ARG A 187 1.97 -7.33 -5.75
N GLU A 188 2.13 -6.03 -5.78
CA GLU A 188 3.23 -5.32 -5.16
C GLU A 188 2.74 -4.11 -4.37
N GLU A 189 3.54 -3.71 -3.38
CA GLU A 189 3.22 -2.57 -2.53
C GLU A 189 4.51 -1.85 -2.13
N ASP A 190 4.50 -0.54 -2.29
CA ASP A 190 5.48 0.35 -1.69
C ASP A 190 4.86 0.99 -0.45
N ILE A 191 5.58 0.92 0.67
CA ILE A 191 5.08 1.37 1.97
C ILE A 191 6.12 2.27 2.63
N TRP A 192 5.69 3.44 3.10
CA TRP A 192 6.47 4.40 3.86
C TRP A 192 6.04 4.33 5.32
N LEU A 193 6.77 3.57 6.11
CA LEU A 193 6.47 3.23 7.49
C LEU A 193 7.03 4.29 8.43
N ALA A 194 6.18 4.92 9.25
CA ALA A 194 6.55 5.88 10.26
C ALA A 194 6.46 5.27 11.66
N PRO A 195 7.59 4.91 12.30
CA PRO A 195 7.58 4.29 13.62
C PRO A 195 6.92 5.15 14.70
N GLU A 196 7.06 6.47 14.61
CA GLU A 196 6.52 7.42 15.60
C GLU A 196 5.00 7.41 15.71
N ILE A 197 4.30 7.08 14.63
CA ILE A 197 2.82 6.94 14.63
C ILE A 197 2.38 5.48 14.67
N GLY A 198 3.32 4.53 14.63
CA GLY A 198 3.02 3.11 14.63
C GLY A 198 2.38 2.59 13.33
N ARG A 199 2.45 3.34 12.23
CA ARG A 199 1.74 3.01 10.99
C ARG A 199 2.49 3.57 9.77
N TRP A 200 2.02 3.24 8.58
CA TRP A 200 2.49 3.88 7.34
C TRP A 200 1.88 5.28 7.19
N VAL A 201 2.63 6.16 6.54
CA VAL A 201 2.14 7.49 6.13
C VAL A 201 1.72 7.50 4.66
N VAL A 202 2.32 6.63 3.84
CA VAL A 202 1.89 6.36 2.47
C VAL A 202 1.97 4.86 2.23
N ARG A 203 0.99 4.33 1.52
CA ARG A 203 0.98 2.97 0.99
C ARG A 203 0.46 3.01 -0.44
N ARG A 204 1.22 2.45 -1.35
CA ARG A 204 0.84 2.35 -2.75
C ARG A 204 0.80 0.89 -3.14
N SER A 205 -0.31 0.41 -3.66
CA SER A 205 -0.50 -0.98 -4.02
C SER A 205 -0.98 -1.12 -5.45
N PHE A 206 -0.46 -2.12 -6.12
CA PHE A 206 -0.71 -2.41 -7.51
C PHE A 206 -0.81 -3.93 -7.72
N GLY A 207 -1.73 -4.36 -8.54
CA GLY A 207 -1.92 -5.77 -8.84
C GLY A 207 -2.19 -6.06 -10.31
N ARG A 208 -1.98 -7.30 -10.70
CA ARG A 208 -2.35 -7.83 -12.00
C ARG A 208 -2.75 -9.30 -11.90
N TYR A 209 -3.57 -9.75 -12.82
CA TYR A 209 -3.98 -11.14 -12.93
C TYR A 209 -4.29 -11.50 -14.38
N ILE A 210 -4.38 -12.79 -14.66
CA ILE A 210 -4.78 -13.32 -15.94
C ILE A 210 -6.13 -14.01 -15.75
N THR A 211 -7.12 -13.72 -16.62
CA THR A 211 -8.31 -14.55 -16.70
C THR A 211 -8.11 -15.65 -17.73
N GLN A 212 -8.44 -16.88 -17.34
CA GLN A 212 -8.33 -18.01 -18.21
C GLN A 212 -9.72 -18.38 -18.75
N GLY A 213 -9.92 -18.21 -20.06
CA GLY A 213 -11.09 -18.71 -20.79
C GLY A 213 -10.77 -19.98 -21.57
N VAL A 214 -11.81 -20.61 -22.17
CA VAL A 214 -11.66 -21.87 -22.90
C VAL A 214 -10.76 -21.74 -24.13
N PHE A 215 -10.74 -20.57 -24.78
CA PHE A 215 -9.99 -20.32 -26.01
C PHE A 215 -9.02 -19.15 -25.96
N TRP A 216 -8.95 -18.40 -24.84
CA TRP A 216 -8.17 -17.17 -24.72
C TRP A 216 -7.83 -16.85 -23.27
N SER A 217 -6.75 -16.14 -23.08
CA SER A 217 -6.38 -15.58 -21.79
C SER A 217 -6.16 -14.09 -21.95
N ASN A 218 -6.66 -13.29 -21.02
CA ASN A 218 -6.43 -11.85 -20.99
C ASN A 218 -5.73 -11.45 -19.68
N ALA A 219 -4.76 -10.55 -19.81
CA ALA A 219 -4.14 -9.92 -18.66
C ALA A 219 -4.96 -8.68 -18.26
N TYR A 220 -5.20 -8.55 -16.97
CA TYR A 220 -5.90 -7.42 -16.37
C TYR A 220 -5.05 -6.79 -15.28
N TRP A 221 -5.23 -5.49 -15.13
CA TRP A 221 -4.72 -4.75 -13.98
C TRP A 221 -5.78 -4.78 -12.89
N ASP A 222 -5.33 -5.01 -11.65
CA ASP A 222 -6.12 -4.75 -10.46
C ASP A 222 -6.16 -3.24 -10.17
N ASP A 223 -6.72 -2.87 -9.03
CA ASP A 223 -6.67 -1.50 -8.57
C ASP A 223 -5.21 -1.02 -8.40
N TYR A 224 -4.95 0.22 -8.73
CA TYR A 224 -3.72 0.91 -8.39
C TYR A 224 -4.08 2.04 -7.44
N LEU A 225 -3.95 1.76 -6.14
CA LEU A 225 -4.37 2.67 -5.08
C LEU A 225 -3.19 3.22 -4.32
N GLU A 226 -3.34 4.48 -3.94
CA GLU A 226 -2.45 5.17 -3.03
C GLU A 226 -3.22 5.66 -1.81
N TRP A 227 -2.72 5.31 -0.65
CA TRP A 227 -3.22 5.73 0.64
C TRP A 227 -2.24 6.73 1.23
N GLU A 228 -2.69 7.97 1.45
CA GLU A 228 -1.89 9.05 2.01
C GLU A 228 -2.48 9.52 3.33
N LEU A 229 -1.65 9.60 4.37
CA LEU A 229 -2.06 10.06 5.69
C LEU A 229 -2.38 11.54 5.67
N ILE A 230 -3.62 11.90 6.05
CA ILE A 230 -4.06 13.29 6.13
C ILE A 230 -4.21 13.79 7.56
N SER A 231 -4.39 12.89 8.54
CA SER A 231 -4.34 13.22 9.97
C SER A 231 -4.17 11.96 10.82
N TRP A 232 -3.73 12.13 12.07
CA TRP A 232 -3.62 11.07 13.07
C TRP A 232 -3.74 11.62 14.48
N LYS A 233 -4.10 10.78 15.47
CA LYS A 233 -4.15 11.13 16.90
C LYS A 233 -4.04 9.90 17.79
#